data_bfdefb18761b7cd8745a293d9eca0733
#
_entry.id   bfdefb18761b7cd8745a293d9eca0733
#
_cell.length_a   1.000
_cell.length_b   1.000
_cell.length_c   1.000
_cell.angle_alpha   90.00
_cell.angle_beta   90.00
_cell.angle_gamma   90.00
#
_symmetry.space_group_name_H-M   'P 1'
#
loop_
_entity.id
_entity.type
_entity.pdbx_description
1 polymer ?
#
loop_
_entity_poly.entity_id
_entity_poly.type
_entity_poly.pdbx_seq_one_letter_code
_entity_poly.pdbx_strand_id
1 'polypeptide(L)'
;GADKVLCLPFDKALAQVPDGAETYFVVVTRAHAFDVDCLKVILRKPAAYVGMMGSRGRAALVRRQLLEAGIDAERVEALYAPIGLSIGSQTAEEIALSILAQIVSIKNARPQTEGFSSALLEAMAQTDAAGQQAVLAVIAARHGSTPREIGAKMLVRTDGSIVGSVGGGIMEHRTILAAQEMLTGAAPAYQRLHFSADGKNDDAAIAACGGSMEIVLTRLQPGEEIK
;
A
#
# COMPACT_ATOMS: atom_id res chain seq x y z
N GLY A 1 -8.61 13.38 13.99
CA GLY A 1 -8.83 12.52 15.15
C GLY A 1 -8.94 11.06 14.75
N ALA A 2 -9.20 10.14 15.69
CA ALA A 2 -9.42 8.74 15.38
C ALA A 2 -10.82 8.54 14.77
N ASP A 3 -10.93 7.67 13.75
CA ASP A 3 -12.20 7.35 13.09
C ASP A 3 -13.11 6.54 14.02
N LYS A 4 -12.51 5.72 14.90
CA LYS A 4 -13.22 4.91 15.89
C LYS A 4 -12.46 4.88 17.21
N VAL A 5 -13.19 5.05 18.32
CA VAL A 5 -12.66 4.96 19.68
C VAL A 5 -13.40 3.85 20.42
N LEU A 6 -12.65 2.92 21.03
CA LEU A 6 -13.18 1.83 21.85
C LEU A 6 -12.81 2.07 23.33
N CYS A 7 -13.78 2.40 24.15
CA CYS A 7 -13.61 2.56 25.60
C CYS A 7 -13.94 1.23 26.30
N LEU A 8 -13.03 0.25 26.19
CA LEU A 8 -13.19 -1.12 26.69
C LEU A 8 -11.89 -1.59 27.36
N PRO A 9 -11.91 -2.64 28.20
CA PRO A 9 -10.70 -3.37 28.57
C PRO A 9 -9.91 -3.78 27.33
N PHE A 10 -8.58 -3.72 27.39
CA PHE A 10 -7.71 -3.91 26.21
C PHE A 10 -7.94 -5.24 25.49
N ASP A 11 -8.13 -6.32 26.22
CA ASP A 11 -8.43 -7.66 25.66
C ASP A 11 -9.71 -7.65 24.82
N LYS A 12 -10.77 -7.01 25.30
CA LYS A 12 -12.05 -6.88 24.61
C LYS A 12 -11.98 -5.93 23.41
N ALA A 13 -11.22 -4.83 23.55
CA ALA A 13 -11.00 -3.90 22.45
C ALA A 13 -10.19 -4.58 21.32
N LEU A 14 -9.08 -5.24 21.66
CA LEU A 14 -8.23 -5.92 20.68
C LEU A 14 -8.91 -7.10 19.99
N ALA A 15 -9.89 -7.75 20.64
CA ALA A 15 -10.71 -8.78 19.99
C ALA A 15 -11.58 -8.23 18.84
N GLN A 16 -11.93 -6.93 18.87
CA GLN A 16 -12.72 -6.27 17.83
C GLN A 16 -11.87 -5.66 16.71
N VAL A 17 -10.55 -5.57 16.90
CA VAL A 17 -9.65 -5.05 15.87
C VAL A 17 -9.40 -6.13 14.82
N PRO A 18 -9.64 -5.85 13.52
CA PRO A 18 -9.30 -6.77 12.43
C PRO A 18 -7.82 -7.14 12.48
N ASP A 19 -7.49 -8.35 12.10
CA ASP A 19 -6.12 -8.82 11.90
C ASP A 19 -5.81 -8.94 10.40
N GLY A 20 -4.53 -9.11 10.07
CA GLY A 20 -4.10 -9.32 8.69
C GLY A 20 -2.92 -8.45 8.24
N ALA A 21 -2.57 -8.63 6.97
CA ALA A 21 -1.40 -7.99 6.35
C ALA A 21 -1.48 -6.45 6.27
N GLU A 22 -2.65 -5.87 6.48
CA GLU A 22 -2.89 -4.42 6.44
C GLU A 22 -3.12 -3.81 7.83
N THR A 23 -2.97 -4.60 8.91
CA THR A 23 -3.16 -4.11 10.28
C THR A 23 -1.83 -3.74 10.92
N TYR A 24 -1.75 -2.51 11.43
CA TYR A 24 -0.59 -1.94 12.12
C TYR A 24 -0.93 -1.65 13.57
N PHE A 25 -0.22 -2.26 14.49
CA PHE A 25 -0.42 -2.04 15.93
C PHE A 25 0.67 -1.13 16.51
N VAL A 26 0.24 -0.08 17.19
CA VAL A 26 1.11 0.83 17.95
C VAL A 26 0.70 0.79 19.42
N VAL A 27 1.55 0.22 20.26
CA VAL A 27 1.31 0.07 21.70
C VAL A 27 1.96 1.22 22.46
N VAL A 28 1.11 2.12 22.98
CA VAL A 28 1.49 3.34 23.73
C VAL A 28 0.62 3.43 24.97
N THR A 29 0.81 2.51 25.93
CA THR A 29 0.01 2.52 27.17
C THR A 29 0.71 3.29 28.27
N ARG A 30 -0.05 3.70 29.30
CA ARG A 30 0.50 4.42 30.46
C ARG A 30 1.19 3.51 31.48
N ALA A 31 0.90 2.21 31.48
CA ALA A 31 1.43 1.27 32.47
C ALA A 31 2.07 0.04 31.82
N HIS A 32 3.21 -0.37 32.35
CA HIS A 32 4.02 -1.47 31.83
C HIS A 32 3.29 -2.81 31.72
N ALA A 33 2.43 -3.12 32.69
CA ALA A 33 1.64 -4.34 32.68
C ALA A 33 0.70 -4.42 31.47
N PHE A 34 0.07 -3.31 31.12
CA PHE A 34 -0.85 -3.25 29.99
C PHE A 34 -0.15 -3.44 28.63
N ASP A 35 1.11 -2.99 28.50
CA ASP A 35 1.85 -3.24 27.24
C ASP A 35 2.04 -4.74 27.02
N VAL A 36 2.46 -5.50 28.05
CA VAL A 36 2.67 -6.93 27.95
C VAL A 36 1.36 -7.65 27.66
N ASP A 37 0.28 -7.28 28.34
CA ASP A 37 -1.03 -7.92 28.12
C ASP A 37 -1.58 -7.62 26.71
N CYS A 38 -1.43 -6.40 26.21
CA CYS A 38 -1.77 -6.07 24.83
C CYS A 38 -0.93 -6.90 23.84
N LEU A 39 0.39 -6.96 24.04
CA LEU A 39 1.30 -7.66 23.15
C LEU A 39 1.06 -9.17 23.14
N LYS A 40 0.68 -9.79 24.26
CA LYS A 40 0.28 -11.21 24.31
C LYS A 40 -0.90 -11.52 23.39
N VAL A 41 -1.83 -10.58 23.25
CA VAL A 41 -2.99 -10.72 22.33
C VAL A 41 -2.59 -10.41 20.89
N ILE A 42 -1.90 -9.28 20.68
CA ILE A 42 -1.53 -8.78 19.36
C ILE A 42 -0.58 -9.75 18.64
N LEU A 43 0.46 -10.26 19.32
CA LEU A 43 1.46 -11.13 18.72
C LEU A 43 0.93 -12.54 18.37
N ARG A 44 -0.30 -12.88 18.73
CA ARG A 44 -0.98 -14.09 18.28
C ARG A 44 -1.79 -13.88 17.00
N LYS A 45 -1.97 -12.62 16.59
CA LYS A 45 -2.69 -12.25 15.37
C LYS A 45 -1.71 -11.99 14.22
N PRO A 46 -2.10 -12.24 12.95
CA PRO A 46 -1.38 -11.71 11.80
C PRO A 46 -1.43 -10.17 11.83
N ALA A 47 -0.30 -9.55 11.57
CA ALA A 47 -0.20 -8.10 11.51
C ALA A 47 0.90 -7.67 10.54
N ALA A 48 0.71 -6.49 9.94
CA ALA A 48 1.70 -5.84 9.11
C ALA A 48 2.88 -5.31 9.93
N TYR A 49 2.57 -4.82 11.12
CA TYR A 49 3.52 -4.15 11.99
C TYR A 49 3.03 -4.22 13.44
N VAL A 50 3.95 -4.45 14.37
CA VAL A 50 3.69 -4.34 15.79
C VAL A 50 4.84 -3.56 16.42
N GLY A 51 4.53 -2.38 16.98
CA GLY A 51 5.51 -1.54 17.64
C GLY A 51 5.10 -1.19 19.07
N MET A 52 6.07 -1.12 19.99
CA MET A 52 5.85 -0.76 21.39
C MET A 52 6.76 0.40 21.81
N MET A 53 6.17 1.41 22.44
CA MET A 53 6.91 2.52 23.02
C MET A 53 7.63 2.09 24.30
N GLY A 54 8.91 2.44 24.42
CA GLY A 54 9.68 2.18 25.63
C GLY A 54 11.18 2.35 25.43
N SER A 55 11.94 2.37 26.50
CA SER A 55 13.41 2.36 26.46
C SER A 55 13.95 0.99 25.99
N ARG A 56 15.21 0.94 25.57
CA ARG A 56 15.89 -0.33 25.21
C ARG A 56 15.85 -1.36 26.31
N GLY A 57 16.10 -0.94 27.57
CA GLY A 57 16.04 -1.84 28.74
C GLY A 57 14.63 -2.40 28.95
N ARG A 58 13.60 -1.56 28.78
CA ARG A 58 12.21 -1.99 28.83
C ARG A 58 11.86 -2.97 27.72
N ALA A 59 12.26 -2.70 26.51
CA ALA A 59 12.05 -3.58 25.36
C ALA A 59 12.64 -4.99 25.61
N ALA A 60 13.84 -5.07 26.17
CA ALA A 60 14.48 -6.33 26.55
C ALA A 60 13.68 -7.10 27.61
N LEU A 61 13.19 -6.40 28.65
CA LEU A 61 12.36 -7.01 29.68
C LEU A 61 11.04 -7.55 29.12
N VAL A 62 10.36 -6.76 28.29
CA VAL A 62 9.09 -7.16 27.67
C VAL A 62 9.28 -8.37 26.74
N ARG A 63 10.32 -8.39 25.91
CA ARG A 63 10.63 -9.56 25.07
C ARG A 63 10.81 -10.84 25.89
N ARG A 64 11.55 -10.76 27.01
CA ARG A 64 11.70 -11.90 27.92
C ARG A 64 10.37 -12.37 28.48
N GLN A 65 9.53 -11.47 28.98
CA GLN A 65 8.20 -11.80 29.52
C GLN A 65 7.26 -12.42 28.47
N LEU A 66 7.36 -11.99 27.22
CA LEU A 66 6.58 -12.55 26.12
C LEU A 66 7.03 -13.98 25.78
N LEU A 67 8.34 -14.25 25.76
CA LEU A 67 8.90 -15.60 25.59
C LEU A 67 8.48 -16.52 26.74
N GLU A 68 8.60 -16.06 28.00
CA GLU A 68 8.15 -16.78 29.19
C GLU A 68 6.63 -17.09 29.16
N ALA A 69 5.84 -16.22 28.51
CA ALA A 69 4.40 -16.42 28.29
C ALA A 69 4.07 -17.33 27.08
N GLY A 70 5.07 -17.93 26.44
CA GLY A 70 4.89 -18.86 25.32
C GLY A 70 4.54 -18.20 24.00
N ILE A 71 4.87 -16.92 23.81
CA ILE A 71 4.78 -16.28 22.49
C ILE A 71 5.94 -16.75 21.63
N ASP A 72 5.65 -17.04 20.38
CA ASP A 72 6.61 -17.51 19.38
C ASP A 72 7.81 -16.56 19.28
N ALA A 73 9.04 -17.11 19.27
CA ALA A 73 10.28 -16.35 19.31
C ALA A 73 10.45 -15.45 18.07
N GLU A 74 10.04 -15.92 16.88
CA GLU A 74 10.13 -15.13 15.65
C GLU A 74 9.21 -13.90 15.73
N ARG A 75 8.01 -14.07 16.30
CA ARG A 75 7.08 -12.97 16.51
C ARG A 75 7.57 -11.96 17.56
N VAL A 76 8.23 -12.43 18.61
CA VAL A 76 8.84 -11.55 19.61
C VAL A 76 10.02 -10.79 19.03
N GLU A 77 10.81 -11.40 18.16
CA GLU A 77 11.93 -10.75 17.49
C GLU A 77 11.46 -9.70 16.48
N ALA A 78 10.38 -9.99 15.76
CA ALA A 78 9.76 -9.06 14.82
C ALA A 78 9.09 -7.83 15.48
N LEU A 79 8.97 -7.80 16.82
CA LEU A 79 8.44 -6.65 17.54
C LEU A 79 9.38 -5.45 17.42
N TYR A 80 8.89 -4.33 16.93
CA TYR A 80 9.61 -3.05 16.91
C TYR A 80 9.57 -2.39 18.29
N ALA A 81 10.57 -2.67 19.12
CA ALA A 81 10.70 -2.12 20.47
C ALA A 81 12.20 -1.86 20.77
N PRO A 82 12.58 -0.60 21.00
CA PRO A 82 11.79 0.64 20.93
C PRO A 82 11.17 0.90 19.58
N ILE A 83 9.94 1.43 19.56
CA ILE A 83 9.23 1.84 18.34
C ILE A 83 9.87 3.08 17.73
N GLY A 84 9.82 3.19 16.39
CA GLY A 84 10.31 4.34 15.63
C GLY A 84 11.74 4.20 15.12
N LEU A 85 12.07 4.97 14.09
CA LEU A 85 13.43 5.08 13.57
C LEU A 85 14.32 5.84 14.55
N SER A 86 15.60 5.46 14.66
CA SER A 86 16.58 6.13 15.53
C SER A 86 17.08 7.42 14.85
N ILE A 87 16.29 8.48 14.96
CA ILE A 87 16.57 9.81 14.38
C ILE A 87 16.96 10.87 15.44
N GLY A 88 17.18 10.45 16.69
CA GLY A 88 17.53 11.37 17.77
C GLY A 88 16.34 12.14 18.36
N SER A 89 15.10 11.65 18.18
CA SER A 89 13.86 12.28 18.67
C SER A 89 13.89 12.58 20.15
N GLN A 90 13.48 13.79 20.56
CA GLN A 90 13.40 14.26 21.93
C GLN A 90 11.99 14.69 22.34
N THR A 91 11.23 15.30 21.43
CA THR A 91 9.86 15.74 21.69
C THR A 91 8.83 14.67 21.31
N ALA A 92 7.59 14.81 21.79
CA ALA A 92 6.51 13.89 21.47
C ALA A 92 6.19 13.88 19.96
N GLU A 93 6.26 15.04 19.32
CA GLU A 93 6.04 15.22 17.88
C GLU A 93 7.14 14.54 17.05
N GLU A 94 8.40 14.68 17.46
CA GLU A 94 9.53 13.99 16.79
C GLU A 94 9.44 12.47 16.96
N ILE A 95 9.03 12.00 18.14
CA ILE A 95 8.78 10.57 18.38
C ILE A 95 7.65 10.06 17.47
N ALA A 96 6.55 10.78 17.37
CA ALA A 96 5.45 10.44 16.47
C ALA A 96 5.92 10.39 15.01
N LEU A 97 6.73 11.36 14.57
CA LEU A 97 7.32 11.39 13.23
C LEU A 97 8.21 10.16 12.99
N SER A 98 9.06 9.78 13.97
CA SER A 98 9.93 8.61 13.85
C SER A 98 9.14 7.30 13.72
N ILE A 99 8.02 7.18 14.43
CA ILE A 99 7.11 6.04 14.35
C ILE A 99 6.45 5.96 12.97
N LEU A 100 5.89 7.07 12.49
CA LEU A 100 5.26 7.14 11.17
C LEU A 100 6.27 6.84 10.05
N ALA A 101 7.48 7.37 10.14
CA ALA A 101 8.55 7.09 9.18
C ALA A 101 8.92 5.60 9.15
N GLN A 102 8.98 4.93 10.32
CA GLN A 102 9.22 3.49 10.40
C GLN A 102 8.08 2.69 9.76
N ILE A 103 6.82 3.04 10.05
CA ILE A 103 5.65 2.39 9.45
C ILE A 103 5.67 2.54 7.93
N VAL A 104 5.93 3.74 7.40
CA VAL A 104 6.05 4.00 5.95
C VAL A 104 7.17 3.16 5.34
N SER A 105 8.36 3.11 5.98
CA SER A 105 9.49 2.31 5.53
C SER A 105 9.12 0.83 5.40
N ILE A 106 8.47 0.27 6.41
CA ILE A 106 8.07 -1.15 6.44
C ILE A 106 6.97 -1.44 5.42
N LYS A 107 5.98 -0.56 5.32
CA LYS A 107 4.92 -0.65 4.33
C LYS A 107 5.49 -0.72 2.91
N ASN A 108 6.44 0.17 2.59
CA ASN A 108 7.01 0.29 1.25
C ASN A 108 8.12 -0.75 0.95
N ALA A 109 8.72 -1.36 1.98
CA ALA A 109 9.68 -2.45 1.81
C ALA A 109 9.04 -3.80 1.42
N ARG A 110 7.73 -3.93 1.61
CA ARG A 110 7.00 -5.12 1.14
C ARG A 110 6.91 -5.08 -0.38
N PRO A 111 7.06 -6.23 -1.07
CA PRO A 111 6.78 -6.28 -2.50
C PRO A 111 5.32 -5.84 -2.68
N GLN A 112 5.16 -4.62 -3.13
CA GLN A 112 3.84 -4.09 -3.48
C GLN A 112 3.49 -4.65 -4.85
N THR A 113 2.91 -5.84 -4.90
CA THR A 113 1.95 -6.12 -5.96
C THR A 113 0.74 -5.24 -5.65
N GLU A 114 0.64 -4.08 -6.29
CA GLU A 114 -0.55 -3.25 -6.15
C GLU A 114 -1.74 -4.08 -6.61
N GLY A 115 -2.48 -4.62 -5.65
CA GLY A 115 -3.76 -5.28 -5.90
C GLY A 115 -4.76 -4.30 -6.52
N PHE A 116 -5.97 -4.74 -6.74
CA PHE A 116 -7.06 -3.86 -7.11
C PHE A 116 -7.51 -3.08 -5.86
N SER A 117 -7.47 -1.75 -5.90
CA SER A 117 -8.03 -0.93 -4.82
C SER A 117 -9.56 -1.06 -4.80
N SER A 118 -10.18 -0.84 -3.63
CA SER A 118 -11.65 -0.87 -3.52
C SER A 118 -12.32 0.08 -4.52
N ALA A 119 -11.78 1.30 -4.67
CA ALA A 119 -12.28 2.28 -5.62
C ALA A 119 -12.20 1.79 -7.08
N LEU A 120 -11.13 1.07 -7.43
CA LEU A 120 -10.97 0.50 -8.77
C LEU A 120 -11.97 -0.64 -9.01
N LEU A 121 -12.13 -1.55 -8.04
CA LEU A 121 -13.11 -2.65 -8.11
C LEU A 121 -14.54 -2.13 -8.21
N GLU A 122 -14.91 -1.13 -7.40
CA GLU A 122 -16.22 -0.47 -7.48
C GLU A 122 -16.46 0.17 -8.84
N ALA A 123 -15.45 0.86 -9.38
CA ALA A 123 -15.53 1.49 -10.68
C ALA A 123 -15.70 0.47 -11.80
N MET A 124 -15.00 -0.65 -11.74
CA MET A 124 -15.14 -1.75 -12.70
C MET A 124 -16.52 -2.38 -12.62
N ALA A 125 -17.01 -2.68 -11.42
CA ALA A 125 -18.33 -3.24 -11.20
C ALA A 125 -19.45 -2.30 -11.69
N GLN A 126 -19.34 -0.99 -11.44
CA GLN A 126 -20.30 0.01 -11.94
C GLN A 126 -20.31 0.08 -13.47
N THR A 127 -19.13 0.02 -14.11
CA THR A 127 -18.98 0.06 -15.57
C THR A 127 -19.59 -1.18 -16.19
N ASP A 128 -19.33 -2.35 -15.62
CA ASP A 128 -19.90 -3.62 -16.05
C ASP A 128 -21.44 -3.65 -15.92
N ALA A 129 -21.96 -3.25 -14.76
CA ALA A 129 -23.40 -3.17 -14.50
C ALA A 129 -24.12 -2.19 -15.43
N ALA A 130 -23.43 -1.14 -15.91
CA ALA A 130 -23.95 -0.19 -16.88
C ALA A 130 -23.89 -0.71 -18.33
N GLY A 131 -23.34 -1.92 -18.57
CA GLY A 131 -23.14 -2.47 -19.92
C GLY A 131 -22.12 -1.67 -20.74
N GLN A 132 -21.19 -0.97 -20.09
CA GLN A 132 -20.20 -0.11 -20.73
C GLN A 132 -18.84 -0.78 -20.82
N GLN A 133 -18.08 -0.40 -21.82
CA GLN A 133 -16.67 -0.79 -21.95
C GLN A 133 -15.78 0.13 -21.08
N ALA A 134 -14.62 -0.40 -20.71
CA ALA A 134 -13.53 0.36 -20.12
C ALA A 134 -12.19 -0.16 -20.61
N VAL A 135 -11.12 0.59 -20.37
CA VAL A 135 -9.74 0.10 -20.57
C VAL A 135 -9.03 0.10 -19.22
N LEU A 136 -8.50 -1.06 -18.86
CA LEU A 136 -7.60 -1.22 -17.72
C LEU A 136 -6.15 -1.08 -18.20
N ALA A 137 -5.44 -0.11 -17.66
CA ALA A 137 -4.01 0.08 -17.84
C ALA A 137 -3.26 -0.40 -16.60
N VAL A 138 -2.19 -1.18 -16.78
CA VAL A 138 -1.38 -1.77 -15.70
C VAL A 138 0.09 -1.58 -16.02
N ILE A 139 0.88 -1.10 -15.06
CA ILE A 139 2.34 -1.07 -15.17
C ILE A 139 2.86 -2.51 -15.09
N ALA A 140 3.37 -3.04 -16.19
CA ALA A 140 3.87 -4.41 -16.29
C ALA A 140 5.36 -4.53 -15.99
N ALA A 141 6.16 -3.51 -16.35
CA ALA A 141 7.59 -3.46 -16.08
C ALA A 141 8.07 -2.02 -15.87
N ARG A 142 9.17 -1.89 -15.12
CA ARG A 142 9.86 -0.60 -14.95
C ARG A 142 11.35 -0.81 -14.75
N HIS A 143 12.16 0.19 -15.13
CA HIS A 143 13.59 0.26 -14.85
C HIS A 143 13.97 1.68 -14.45
N GLY A 144 14.86 1.81 -13.50
CA GLY A 144 15.29 3.11 -12.96
C GLY A 144 14.21 3.78 -12.09
N SER A 145 14.30 5.11 -11.97
CA SER A 145 13.36 5.91 -11.17
C SER A 145 12.07 6.17 -11.95
N THR A 146 10.95 5.71 -11.43
CA THR A 146 9.62 5.92 -12.02
C THR A 146 8.64 6.36 -10.93
N PRO A 147 7.59 7.12 -11.27
CA PRO A 147 6.67 7.69 -10.28
C PRO A 147 5.74 6.66 -9.63
N ARG A 148 5.61 5.46 -10.19
CA ARG A 148 4.76 4.38 -9.68
C ARG A 148 5.43 3.01 -9.78
N GLU A 149 4.99 2.09 -8.94
CA GLU A 149 5.48 0.71 -8.88
C GLU A 149 4.81 -0.19 -9.93
N ILE A 150 5.43 -1.36 -10.19
CA ILE A 150 4.83 -2.43 -11.00
C ILE A 150 3.51 -2.86 -10.38
N GLY A 151 2.49 -3.05 -11.21
CA GLY A 151 1.14 -3.41 -10.77
C GLY A 151 0.23 -2.22 -10.50
N ALA A 152 0.72 -0.97 -10.52
CA ALA A 152 -0.15 0.21 -10.47
C ALA A 152 -1.15 0.18 -11.63
N LYS A 153 -2.39 0.53 -11.34
CA LYS A 153 -3.52 0.36 -12.26
C LYS A 153 -4.31 1.65 -12.42
N MET A 154 -4.85 1.82 -13.62
CA MET A 154 -5.74 2.90 -13.99
C MET A 154 -6.86 2.38 -14.88
N LEU A 155 -8.10 2.71 -14.55
CA LEU A 155 -9.28 2.44 -15.38
C LEU A 155 -9.66 3.71 -16.13
N VAL A 156 -9.84 3.61 -17.43
CA VAL A 156 -10.34 4.69 -18.29
C VAL A 156 -11.70 4.26 -18.83
N ARG A 157 -12.74 5.06 -18.61
CA ARG A 157 -14.11 4.78 -19.03
C ARG A 157 -14.47 5.51 -20.31
N THR A 158 -15.57 5.11 -20.94
CA THR A 158 -16.10 5.72 -22.18
C THR A 158 -16.51 7.19 -22.02
N ASP A 159 -16.89 7.62 -20.82
CA ASP A 159 -17.21 9.01 -20.50
C ASP A 159 -15.95 9.89 -20.25
N GLY A 160 -14.75 9.31 -20.36
CA GLY A 160 -13.48 9.96 -20.10
C GLY A 160 -13.10 10.01 -18.63
N SER A 161 -13.93 9.51 -17.73
CA SER A 161 -13.58 9.45 -16.29
C SER A 161 -12.49 8.40 -16.03
N ILE A 162 -11.67 8.66 -15.00
CA ILE A 162 -10.47 7.89 -14.68
C ILE A 162 -10.53 7.50 -13.21
N VAL A 163 -10.13 6.25 -12.90
CA VAL A 163 -9.94 5.78 -11.52
C VAL A 163 -8.58 5.11 -11.41
N GLY A 164 -7.77 5.50 -10.43
CA GLY A 164 -6.39 5.08 -10.28
C GLY A 164 -5.41 5.97 -11.07
N SER A 165 -4.14 5.55 -11.13
CA SER A 165 -3.08 6.31 -11.83
C SER A 165 -1.91 5.41 -12.19
N VAL A 166 -1.28 5.66 -13.32
CA VAL A 166 -0.05 5.00 -13.78
C VAL A 166 1.18 5.91 -13.67
N GLY A 167 1.08 7.03 -12.92
CA GLY A 167 2.25 7.83 -12.58
C GLY A 167 2.13 9.32 -12.87
N GLY A 168 1.02 9.79 -13.42
CA GLY A 168 0.79 11.20 -13.73
C GLY A 168 1.57 11.72 -14.95
N GLY A 169 1.40 13.00 -15.24
CA GLY A 169 2.13 13.69 -16.29
C GLY A 169 1.86 13.16 -17.69
N ILE A 170 2.89 13.22 -18.53
CA ILE A 170 2.78 12.88 -19.96
C ILE A 170 2.52 11.39 -20.20
N MET A 171 3.04 10.52 -19.33
CA MET A 171 2.83 9.07 -19.42
C MET A 171 1.36 8.72 -19.23
N GLU A 172 0.75 9.29 -18.20
CA GLU A 172 -0.67 9.10 -17.91
C GLU A 172 -1.53 9.68 -19.04
N HIS A 173 -1.21 10.88 -19.52
CA HIS A 173 -1.91 11.49 -20.64
C HIS A 173 -1.88 10.63 -21.91
N ARG A 174 -0.73 10.10 -22.30
CA ARG A 174 -0.60 9.21 -23.45
C ARG A 174 -1.31 7.88 -23.24
N THR A 175 -1.27 7.34 -22.03
CA THR A 175 -2.03 6.13 -21.69
C THR A 175 -3.53 6.35 -21.83
N ILE A 176 -4.03 7.53 -21.43
CA ILE A 176 -5.44 7.91 -21.58
C ILE A 176 -5.81 8.03 -23.06
N LEU A 177 -4.99 8.69 -23.89
CA LEU A 177 -5.25 8.82 -25.33
C LEU A 177 -5.31 7.44 -26.00
N ALA A 178 -4.33 6.57 -25.73
CA ALA A 178 -4.34 5.20 -26.27
C ALA A 178 -5.58 4.41 -25.80
N ALA A 179 -5.98 4.55 -24.54
CA ALA A 179 -7.18 3.92 -24.01
C ALA A 179 -8.46 4.43 -24.71
N GLN A 180 -8.54 5.72 -25.00
CA GLN A 180 -9.66 6.30 -25.75
C GLN A 180 -9.74 5.78 -27.21
N GLU A 181 -8.61 5.63 -27.89
CA GLU A 181 -8.54 5.01 -29.22
C GLU A 181 -9.04 3.55 -29.18
N MET A 182 -8.66 2.80 -28.13
CA MET A 182 -9.16 1.44 -27.92
C MET A 182 -10.68 1.41 -27.70
N LEU A 183 -11.24 2.36 -26.93
CA LEU A 183 -12.68 2.44 -26.65
C LEU A 183 -13.50 2.82 -27.89
N THR A 184 -12.95 3.61 -28.81
CA THR A 184 -13.60 3.94 -30.09
C THR A 184 -13.47 2.84 -31.13
N GLY A 185 -12.70 1.78 -30.87
CA GLY A 185 -12.43 0.70 -31.82
C GLY A 185 -11.35 1.04 -32.85
N ALA A 186 -10.69 2.18 -32.74
CA ALA A 186 -9.59 2.59 -33.60
C ALA A 186 -8.28 1.83 -33.33
N ALA A 187 -8.18 1.18 -32.14
CA ALA A 187 -7.02 0.39 -31.74
C ALA A 187 -7.45 -1.02 -31.25
N PRO A 188 -6.53 -2.01 -31.24
CA PRO A 188 -6.80 -3.38 -30.79
C PRO A 188 -7.22 -3.44 -29.31
N ALA A 189 -7.89 -4.53 -28.91
CA ALA A 189 -8.36 -4.73 -27.54
C ALA A 189 -7.23 -4.93 -26.51
N TYR A 190 -6.02 -5.17 -26.95
CA TYR A 190 -4.80 -5.30 -26.14
C TYR A 190 -3.68 -4.50 -26.78
N GLN A 191 -2.97 -3.71 -25.97
CA GLN A 191 -1.86 -2.89 -26.44
C GLN A 191 -0.78 -2.79 -25.33
N ARG A 192 0.48 -2.64 -25.76
CA ARG A 192 1.61 -2.31 -24.87
C ARG A 192 2.20 -0.97 -25.25
N LEU A 193 2.35 -0.10 -24.27
CA LEU A 193 3.04 1.17 -24.42
C LEU A 193 4.40 1.08 -23.72
N HIS A 194 5.45 1.48 -24.43
CA HIS A 194 6.79 1.59 -23.90
C HIS A 194 7.17 3.06 -23.77
N PHE A 195 7.55 3.45 -22.56
CA PHE A 195 8.07 4.76 -22.26
C PHE A 195 9.55 4.65 -21.86
N SER A 196 10.43 5.39 -22.50
CA SER A 196 11.86 5.36 -22.24
C SER A 196 12.46 6.76 -22.17
N ALA A 197 13.42 6.93 -21.29
CA ALA A 197 14.17 8.18 -21.12
C ALA A 197 15.17 8.48 -22.26
N ASP A 198 15.38 7.53 -23.21
CA ASP A 198 16.46 7.59 -24.20
C ASP A 198 16.21 8.60 -25.34
N GLY A 199 15.13 9.38 -25.27
CA GLY A 199 14.85 10.50 -26.21
C GLY A 199 14.68 10.12 -27.67
N LYS A 200 14.57 8.82 -28.01
CA LYS A 200 14.39 8.36 -29.40
C LYS A 200 12.96 8.47 -29.92
N ASN A 201 12.02 8.69 -29.03
CA ASN A 201 10.66 9.09 -29.35
C ASN A 201 10.39 10.37 -28.57
N ASP A 202 9.66 11.34 -29.09
CA ASP A 202 9.34 12.70 -28.60
C ASP A 202 9.01 12.89 -27.08
N ASP A 203 9.58 12.08 -26.20
CA ASP A 203 9.26 11.91 -24.79
C ASP A 203 10.21 12.65 -23.84
N ALA A 204 10.56 13.91 -24.17
CA ALA A 204 11.47 14.75 -23.37
C ALA A 204 11.08 14.87 -21.87
N ALA A 205 9.81 14.63 -21.51
CA ALA A 205 9.35 14.69 -20.12
C ALA A 205 9.65 13.42 -19.32
N ILE A 206 9.91 12.26 -19.96
CA ILE A 206 10.33 11.02 -19.29
C ILE A 206 11.83 11.06 -18.99
N ALA A 207 12.60 11.79 -19.79
CA ALA A 207 14.03 12.01 -19.58
C ALA A 207 14.35 12.64 -18.21
N ALA A 208 13.44 13.39 -17.61
CA ALA A 208 13.65 14.01 -16.30
C ALA A 208 13.76 13.01 -15.13
N CYS A 209 13.15 11.81 -15.24
CA CYS A 209 13.18 10.78 -14.19
C CYS A 209 14.22 9.67 -14.45
N GLY A 210 14.82 9.60 -15.66
CA GLY A 210 15.89 8.65 -15.99
C GLY A 210 15.47 7.16 -16.01
N GLY A 211 14.17 6.84 -15.99
CA GLY A 211 13.64 5.48 -15.98
C GLY A 211 12.94 5.08 -17.27
N SER A 212 12.60 3.79 -17.40
CA SER A 212 11.72 3.27 -18.43
C SER A 212 10.55 2.51 -17.81
N MET A 213 9.42 2.46 -18.53
CA MET A 213 8.20 1.84 -18.06
C MET A 213 7.46 1.17 -19.22
N GLU A 214 6.88 0.01 -18.94
CA GLU A 214 5.95 -0.68 -19.83
C GLU A 214 4.56 -0.69 -19.22
N ILE A 215 3.56 -0.21 -19.97
CA ILE A 215 2.16 -0.20 -19.56
C ILE A 215 1.38 -1.10 -20.52
N VAL A 216 0.66 -2.05 -19.94
CA VAL A 216 -0.26 -2.94 -20.67
C VAL A 216 -1.66 -2.38 -20.57
N LEU A 217 -2.34 -2.21 -21.69
CA LEU A 217 -3.73 -1.81 -21.78
C LEU A 217 -4.57 -2.98 -22.27
N THR A 218 -5.69 -3.21 -21.60
CA THR A 218 -6.68 -4.23 -21.95
C THR A 218 -8.06 -3.61 -21.97
N ARG A 219 -8.77 -3.72 -23.10
CA ARG A 219 -10.18 -3.31 -23.19
C ARG A 219 -11.04 -4.37 -22.55
N LEU A 220 -11.84 -3.98 -21.56
CA LEU A 220 -12.80 -4.80 -20.85
C LEU A 220 -14.17 -4.71 -21.54
N GLN A 221 -14.78 -5.85 -21.80
CA GLN A 221 -16.15 -5.95 -22.32
C GLN A 221 -17.11 -6.22 -21.16
N PRO A 222 -18.36 -5.72 -21.21
CA PRO A 222 -19.37 -6.05 -20.24
C PRO A 222 -19.60 -7.57 -20.14
N GLY A 223 -19.66 -8.10 -18.91
CA GLY A 223 -19.85 -9.53 -18.64
C GLY A 223 -18.62 -10.40 -18.88
N GLU A 224 -17.45 -9.83 -19.16
CA GLU A 224 -16.20 -10.58 -19.35
C GLU A 224 -15.50 -10.82 -18.00
N GLU A 225 -15.24 -12.09 -17.66
CA GLU A 225 -14.42 -12.41 -16.49
C GLU A 225 -12.95 -12.07 -16.77
N ILE A 226 -12.36 -11.27 -15.90
CA ILE A 226 -10.90 -11.01 -15.91
C ILE A 226 -10.22 -12.26 -15.36
N LYS A 227 -9.59 -13.02 -16.23
CA LYS A 227 -8.80 -14.21 -15.91
C LYS A 227 -7.37 -13.88 -15.58
#